data_b8b39bd83524c805776814ff63c11e28
#
_entry.id   b8b39bd83524c805776814ff63c11e28
#
_cell.length_a   1.000
_cell.length_b   1.000
_cell.length_c   1.000
_cell.angle_alpha   90.00
_cell.angle_beta   90.00
_cell.angle_gamma   90.00
#
_symmetry.space_group_name_H-M   'P 1'
#
loop_
_entity.id
_entity.type
_entity.pdbx_description
1 polymer ?
#
loop_
_entity_poly.entity_id
_entity_poly.type
_entity_poly.pdbx_seq_one_letter_code
_entity_poly.pdbx_strand_id
1 'polypeptide(L)'
;EASSAMAKLRERGLDALIPTLTQPVLGICIGMQLMCLDSEEGDTRCLGIFPAHVVRLRGGENPLKIPHVGWDTVGRLRSPLFDGLGEDTYLYYVHSFAAQACDATIAQTDYGGIFSAALGRGNFFGTQFHPEKSGRAGERILRNFLKL
;
A
#
# COMPACT_ATOMS: atom_id res chain seq x y z
N GLU A 1 -5.01 7.69 -11.68
CA GLU A 1 -5.39 8.17 -10.38
C GLU A 1 -6.60 7.43 -9.79
N ALA A 2 -6.90 7.69 -8.51
CA ALA A 2 -7.87 6.87 -7.79
C ALA A 2 -9.27 6.92 -8.41
N SER A 3 -9.79 8.10 -8.74
CA SER A 3 -11.17 8.20 -9.23
C SER A 3 -11.36 7.53 -10.59
N SER A 4 -10.42 7.71 -11.51
CA SER A 4 -10.53 7.06 -12.83
C SER A 4 -10.30 5.56 -12.72
N ALA A 5 -9.41 5.11 -11.85
CA ALA A 5 -9.19 3.69 -11.62
C ALA A 5 -10.43 3.02 -11.02
N MET A 6 -11.06 3.66 -10.01
CA MET A 6 -12.31 3.13 -9.43
C MET A 6 -13.44 3.11 -10.44
N ALA A 7 -13.54 4.14 -11.29
CA ALA A 7 -14.55 4.16 -12.35
C ALA A 7 -14.40 2.96 -13.29
N LYS A 8 -13.17 2.61 -13.66
CA LYS A 8 -12.90 1.44 -14.52
C LYS A 8 -13.25 0.14 -13.81
N LEU A 9 -12.95 0.02 -12.52
CA LEU A 9 -13.33 -1.18 -11.76
C LEU A 9 -14.85 -1.34 -11.74
N ARG A 10 -15.59 -0.27 -11.47
CA ARG A 10 -17.06 -0.28 -11.44
C ARG A 10 -17.65 -0.63 -12.79
N GLU A 11 -17.11 -0.06 -13.85
CA GLU A 11 -17.55 -0.31 -15.22
C GLU A 11 -17.48 -1.79 -15.58
N ARG A 12 -16.50 -2.51 -15.02
CA ARG A 12 -16.28 -3.94 -15.28
C ARG A 12 -16.82 -4.85 -14.19
N GLY A 13 -17.52 -4.31 -13.20
CA GLY A 13 -18.05 -5.09 -12.09
C GLY A 13 -16.98 -5.63 -11.14
N LEU A 14 -15.74 -5.15 -11.26
CA LEU A 14 -14.63 -5.66 -10.44
C LEU A 14 -14.68 -5.12 -9.01
N ASP A 15 -15.31 -3.99 -8.79
CA ASP A 15 -15.50 -3.43 -7.45
C ASP A 15 -16.34 -4.35 -6.56
N ALA A 16 -17.30 -5.07 -7.15
CA ALA A 16 -18.09 -6.06 -6.44
C ALA A 16 -17.38 -7.41 -6.35
N LEU A 17 -16.59 -7.77 -7.37
CA LEU A 17 -15.92 -9.07 -7.43
C LEU A 17 -14.70 -9.16 -6.53
N ILE A 18 -13.79 -8.17 -6.57
CA ILE A 18 -12.51 -8.26 -5.86
C ILE A 18 -12.68 -8.55 -4.37
N PRO A 19 -13.59 -7.86 -3.63
CA PRO A 19 -13.76 -8.17 -2.21
C PRO A 19 -14.22 -9.59 -1.90
N THR A 20 -14.76 -10.31 -2.88
CA THR A 20 -15.24 -11.69 -2.70
C THR A 20 -14.17 -12.74 -2.93
N LEU A 21 -13.00 -12.36 -3.44
CA LEU A 21 -11.92 -13.29 -3.74
C LEU A 21 -11.41 -13.96 -2.46
N THR A 22 -11.10 -15.24 -2.56
CA THR A 22 -10.61 -16.04 -1.42
C THR A 22 -9.14 -16.39 -1.52
N GLN A 23 -8.57 -16.37 -2.73
CA GLN A 23 -7.12 -16.55 -2.90
C GLN A 23 -6.36 -15.34 -2.42
N PRO A 24 -5.07 -15.46 -2.11
CA PRO A 24 -4.26 -14.30 -1.78
C PRO A 24 -4.28 -13.26 -2.90
N VAL A 25 -4.47 -12.01 -2.52
CA VAL A 25 -4.55 -10.88 -3.44
C VAL A 25 -3.52 -9.85 -3.00
N LEU A 26 -2.73 -9.33 -3.94
CA LEU A 26 -1.75 -8.31 -3.68
C LEU A 26 -2.04 -7.06 -4.51
N GLY A 27 -2.25 -5.92 -3.85
CA GLY A 27 -2.34 -4.62 -4.49
C GLY A 27 -1.03 -3.87 -4.33
N ILE A 28 -0.49 -3.33 -5.42
CA ILE A 28 0.78 -2.60 -5.41
C ILE A 28 0.52 -1.13 -5.70
N CYS A 29 1.06 -0.24 -4.86
CA CYS A 29 0.97 1.21 -4.99
C CYS A 29 -0.49 1.67 -5.07
N ILE A 30 -0.95 2.15 -6.23
CA ILE A 30 -2.35 2.53 -6.42
C ILE A 30 -3.28 1.34 -6.15
N GLY A 31 -2.86 0.13 -6.47
CA GLY A 31 -3.64 -1.08 -6.20
C GLY A 31 -3.94 -1.26 -4.71
N MET A 32 -2.97 -1.01 -3.83
CA MET A 32 -3.21 -1.02 -2.39
C MET A 32 -4.18 0.09 -1.99
N GLN A 33 -3.99 1.28 -2.51
CA GLN A 33 -4.81 2.44 -2.16
C GLN A 33 -6.28 2.23 -2.54
N LEU A 34 -6.54 1.60 -3.68
CA LEU A 34 -7.91 1.28 -4.11
C LEU A 34 -8.60 0.27 -3.20
N MET A 35 -7.85 -0.52 -2.44
CA MET A 35 -8.40 -1.47 -1.47
C MET A 35 -8.72 -0.83 -0.13
N CYS A 36 -8.36 0.42 0.09
CA CYS A 36 -8.68 1.18 1.30
C CYS A 36 -10.13 1.66 1.29
N LEU A 37 -10.52 2.43 2.31
CA LEU A 37 -11.88 2.96 2.42
C LEU A 37 -12.15 4.04 1.38
N ASP A 38 -11.23 4.98 1.26
CA ASP A 38 -11.36 6.14 0.38
C ASP A 38 -9.99 6.77 0.13
N SER A 39 -9.97 7.73 -0.78
CA SER A 39 -8.77 8.48 -1.10
C SER A 39 -9.10 9.96 -1.29
N GLU A 40 -8.25 10.82 -0.75
CA GLU A 40 -8.32 12.26 -1.03
C GLU A 40 -8.06 12.55 -2.50
N GLU A 41 -7.40 11.64 -3.22
CA GLU A 41 -7.17 11.80 -4.65
C GLU A 41 -8.49 11.70 -5.41
N GLY A 42 -8.98 12.84 -5.87
CA GLY A 42 -10.28 12.92 -6.53
C GLY A 42 -11.47 12.66 -5.62
N ASP A 43 -11.28 12.76 -4.30
CA ASP A 43 -12.33 12.53 -3.30
C ASP A 43 -13.11 11.24 -3.63
N THR A 44 -12.40 10.12 -3.62
CA THR A 44 -12.87 8.86 -4.18
C THR A 44 -13.18 7.84 -3.09
N ARG A 45 -14.37 7.23 -3.14
CA ARG A 45 -14.67 6.04 -2.36
C ARG A 45 -14.03 4.83 -3.04
N CYS A 46 -13.32 4.00 -2.26
CA CYS A 46 -12.59 2.84 -2.75
C CYS A 46 -13.27 1.53 -2.33
N LEU A 47 -12.54 0.40 -2.38
CA LEU A 47 -13.14 -0.93 -2.20
C LEU A 47 -13.50 -1.27 -0.75
N GLY A 48 -12.93 -0.57 0.23
CA GLY A 48 -13.28 -0.76 1.64
C GLY A 48 -12.76 -2.06 2.26
N ILE A 49 -11.74 -2.66 1.67
CA ILE A 49 -11.15 -3.91 2.19
C ILE A 49 -10.29 -3.62 3.41
N PHE A 50 -9.44 -2.58 3.34
CA PHE A 50 -8.61 -2.14 4.46
C PHE A 50 -9.27 -0.94 5.16
N PRO A 51 -9.27 -0.90 6.51
CA PRO A 51 -9.91 0.20 7.26
C PRO A 51 -8.98 1.42 7.34
N ALA A 52 -8.52 1.92 6.21
CA ALA A 52 -7.58 3.02 6.12
C ALA A 52 -8.08 4.09 5.13
N HIS A 53 -7.81 5.34 5.48
CA HIS A 53 -8.01 6.47 4.58
C HIS A 53 -6.69 6.78 3.86
N VAL A 54 -6.76 7.05 2.58
CA VAL A 54 -5.60 7.46 1.78
C VAL A 54 -5.60 8.98 1.71
N VAL A 55 -4.52 9.59 2.17
CA VAL A 55 -4.40 11.05 2.25
C VAL A 55 -3.17 11.54 1.51
N ARG A 56 -3.20 12.80 1.07
CA ARG A 56 -2.05 13.41 0.43
C ARG A 56 -0.90 13.53 1.44
N LEU A 57 0.31 13.21 1.00
CA LEU A 57 1.51 13.45 1.81
C LEU A 57 1.63 14.94 2.13
N ARG A 58 1.89 15.26 3.39
CA ARG A 58 2.04 16.64 3.87
C ARG A 58 3.19 16.67 4.84
N GLY A 59 4.13 17.57 4.61
CA GLY A 59 5.13 17.90 5.61
C GLY A 59 4.45 18.63 6.76
N GLY A 60 5.03 18.53 7.95
CA GLY A 60 4.61 19.33 9.08
C GLY A 60 5.19 20.74 8.95
N GLU A 61 6.06 21.15 9.90
CA GLU A 61 6.69 22.47 9.89
C GLU A 61 7.75 22.60 8.79
N ASN A 62 8.34 21.48 8.36
CA ASN A 62 9.38 21.47 7.33
C ASN A 62 8.80 21.09 5.97
N PRO A 63 9.26 21.75 4.88
CA PRO A 63 8.85 21.38 3.54
C PRO A 63 9.17 19.91 3.25
N LEU A 64 8.24 19.23 2.61
CA LEU A 64 8.38 17.83 2.22
C LEU A 64 8.37 17.76 0.70
N LYS A 65 9.36 17.03 0.12
CA LYS A 65 9.38 16.82 -1.31
C LYS A 65 8.28 15.83 -1.68
N ILE A 66 7.36 16.22 -2.56
CA ILE A 66 6.26 15.40 -3.05
C ILE A 66 6.30 15.41 -4.57
N PRO A 67 6.28 14.24 -5.23
CA PRO A 67 6.10 12.91 -4.65
C PRO A 67 7.30 12.40 -3.84
N HIS A 68 7.04 11.43 -2.96
CA HIS A 68 8.05 10.63 -2.28
C HIS A 68 8.60 9.65 -3.30
N VAL A 69 9.82 9.88 -3.77
CA VAL A 69 10.46 9.08 -4.82
C VAL A 69 11.81 8.59 -4.34
N GLY A 70 12.04 7.29 -4.48
CA GLY A 70 13.33 6.70 -4.17
C GLY A 70 13.26 5.60 -3.12
N TRP A 71 14.44 5.21 -2.64
CA TRP A 71 14.60 4.15 -1.65
C TRP A 71 14.38 4.72 -0.25
N ASP A 72 13.57 4.02 0.54
CA ASP A 72 13.32 4.38 1.93
C ASP A 72 13.11 3.12 2.75
N THR A 73 13.28 3.24 4.07
CA THR A 73 13.23 2.09 4.97
C THR A 73 11.83 1.79 5.44
N VAL A 74 11.60 0.51 5.75
CA VAL A 74 10.37 0.05 6.40
C VAL A 74 10.69 -0.45 7.80
N GLY A 75 9.71 -0.35 8.67
CA GLY A 75 9.79 -0.88 10.02
C GLY A 75 8.46 -1.45 10.48
N ARG A 76 8.46 -2.00 11.69
CA ARG A 76 7.30 -2.64 12.31
C ARG A 76 6.70 -3.71 11.40
N LEU A 77 7.55 -4.61 10.93
CA LEU A 77 7.16 -5.71 10.06
C LEU A 77 6.36 -6.74 10.87
N ARG A 78 5.14 -7.06 10.42
CA ARG A 78 4.18 -7.89 11.17
C ARG A 78 3.48 -8.94 10.34
N SER A 79 4.13 -9.49 9.33
CA SER A 79 3.44 -10.44 8.45
C SER A 79 4.42 -11.42 7.86
N PRO A 80 3.99 -12.66 7.55
CA PRO A 80 4.80 -13.59 6.77
C PRO A 80 5.23 -13.02 5.41
N LEU A 81 4.54 -11.98 4.93
CA LEU A 81 4.96 -11.28 3.71
C LEU A 81 6.40 -10.79 3.80
N PHE A 82 6.87 -10.47 5.00
CA PHE A 82 8.22 -9.93 5.24
C PHE A 82 9.21 -10.97 5.79
N ASP A 83 8.88 -12.25 5.75
CA ASP A 83 9.77 -13.29 6.25
C ASP A 83 11.13 -13.21 5.55
N GLY A 84 12.21 -13.24 6.37
CA GLY A 84 13.58 -13.14 5.88
C GLY A 84 14.08 -11.72 5.68
N LEU A 85 13.24 -10.70 5.93
CA LEU A 85 13.63 -9.29 5.87
C LEU A 85 13.75 -8.72 7.29
N GLY A 86 14.73 -7.84 7.48
CA GLY A 86 14.91 -7.13 8.74
C GLY A 86 14.24 -5.77 8.75
N GLU A 87 14.14 -5.20 9.94
CA GLU A 87 13.79 -3.79 10.10
C GLU A 87 14.82 -2.94 9.36
N ASP A 88 14.40 -1.78 8.89
CA ASP A 88 15.23 -0.85 8.11
C ASP A 88 15.64 -1.38 6.73
N THR A 89 14.91 -2.35 6.19
CA THR A 89 15.06 -2.78 4.81
C THR A 89 14.66 -1.64 3.87
N TYR A 90 15.46 -1.40 2.83
CA TYR A 90 15.17 -0.37 1.82
C TYR A 90 14.26 -0.93 0.73
N LEU A 91 13.20 -0.18 0.42
CA LEU A 91 12.25 -0.50 -0.63
C LEU A 91 12.00 0.76 -1.47
N TYR A 92 11.54 0.59 -2.69
CA TYR A 92 11.41 1.69 -3.64
C TYR A 92 9.99 2.27 -3.64
N TYR A 93 9.91 3.59 -3.49
CA TYR A 93 8.67 4.36 -3.44
C TYR A 93 8.55 5.36 -4.58
N VAL A 94 7.34 5.54 -5.08
CA VAL A 94 6.97 6.67 -5.94
C VAL A 94 5.48 6.94 -5.76
N HIS A 95 5.14 7.90 -4.89
CA HIS A 95 3.74 8.20 -4.58
C HIS A 95 3.59 9.60 -3.98
N SER A 96 2.39 10.16 -4.10
CA SER A 96 2.02 11.45 -3.49
C SER A 96 0.93 11.31 -2.44
N PHE A 97 0.27 10.15 -2.40
CA PHE A 97 -0.78 9.82 -1.43
C PHE A 97 -0.37 8.56 -0.69
N ALA A 98 -0.81 8.43 0.55
CA ALA A 98 -0.45 7.30 1.40
C ALA A 98 -1.61 6.93 2.33
N ALA A 99 -1.73 5.63 2.63
CA ALA A 99 -2.69 5.13 3.60
C ALA A 99 -2.22 5.46 5.02
N GLN A 100 -3.10 6.01 5.84
CA GLN A 100 -2.82 6.25 7.25
C GLN A 100 -2.64 4.92 7.99
N ALA A 101 -1.89 4.95 9.08
CA ALA A 101 -1.72 3.78 9.92
C ALA A 101 -3.08 3.36 10.52
N CYS A 102 -3.32 2.05 10.60
CA CYS A 102 -4.56 1.48 11.11
C CYS A 102 -4.29 0.07 11.65
N ASP A 103 -5.32 -0.63 12.10
CA ASP A 103 -5.17 -2.00 12.63
C ASP A 103 -4.68 -3.00 11.59
N ALA A 104 -4.87 -2.71 10.31
CA ALA A 104 -4.42 -3.58 9.23
C ALA A 104 -2.98 -3.28 8.76
N THR A 105 -2.29 -2.31 9.37
CA THR A 105 -0.93 -1.94 9.00
C THR A 105 0.05 -3.05 9.38
N ILE A 106 0.78 -3.58 8.38
CA ILE A 106 1.77 -4.64 8.60
C ILE A 106 3.21 -4.18 8.37
N ALA A 107 3.41 -2.96 7.91
CA ALA A 107 4.72 -2.29 7.84
C ALA A 107 4.50 -0.80 7.76
N GLN A 108 5.45 -0.03 8.27
CA GLN A 108 5.38 1.43 8.31
C GLN A 108 6.63 2.05 7.71
N THR A 109 6.48 3.26 7.18
CA THR A 109 7.57 4.11 6.74
C THR A 109 7.33 5.52 7.29
N ASP A 110 8.40 6.18 7.70
CA ASP A 110 8.34 7.57 8.17
C ASP A 110 8.93 8.48 7.08
N TYR A 111 8.06 9.29 6.49
CA TYR A 111 8.47 10.31 5.51
C TYR A 111 7.69 11.59 5.80
N GLY A 112 8.24 12.43 6.69
CA GLY A 112 7.55 13.61 7.20
C GLY A 112 6.33 13.26 8.04
N GLY A 113 6.21 12.02 8.47
CA GLY A 113 5.11 11.43 9.20
C GLY A 113 4.99 9.96 8.85
N ILE A 114 4.40 9.19 9.73
CA ILE A 114 4.27 7.72 9.55
C ILE A 114 3.07 7.43 8.66
N PHE A 115 3.28 6.54 7.66
CA PHE A 115 2.21 5.99 6.85
C PHE A 115 2.32 4.47 6.76
N SER A 116 1.25 3.81 6.32
CA SER A 116 1.26 2.38 6.08
C SER A 116 2.08 2.06 4.84
N ALA A 117 3.25 1.45 5.02
CA ALA A 117 4.05 0.93 3.92
C ALA A 117 3.41 -0.32 3.32
N ALA A 118 2.70 -1.09 4.14
CA ALA A 118 1.96 -2.26 3.70
C ALA A 118 0.76 -2.49 4.60
N LEU A 119 -0.28 -3.06 4.02
CA LEU A 119 -1.53 -3.42 4.69
C LEU A 119 -1.82 -4.90 4.46
N GLY A 120 -2.45 -5.54 5.45
CA GLY A 120 -2.85 -6.94 5.34
C GLY A 120 -4.11 -7.21 6.13
N ARG A 121 -5.08 -7.90 5.52
CA ARG A 121 -6.32 -8.32 6.17
C ARG A 121 -6.86 -9.55 5.48
N GLY A 122 -6.94 -10.68 6.23
CA GLY A 122 -7.36 -11.92 5.62
C GLY A 122 -6.44 -12.34 4.49
N ASN A 123 -7.02 -12.57 3.32
CA ASN A 123 -6.28 -12.95 2.12
C ASN A 123 -5.80 -11.74 1.30
N PHE A 124 -6.09 -10.51 1.75
CA PHE A 124 -5.73 -9.30 1.02
C PHE A 124 -4.47 -8.68 1.60
N PHE A 125 -3.54 -8.31 0.69
CA PHE A 125 -2.30 -7.65 1.01
C PHE A 125 -2.10 -6.47 0.09
N GLY A 126 -1.45 -5.42 0.59
CA GLY A 126 -1.12 -4.27 -0.20
C GLY A 126 0.23 -3.70 0.18
N THR A 127 0.95 -3.15 -0.81
CA THR A 127 2.22 -2.46 -0.57
C THR A 127 2.17 -1.09 -1.21
N GLN A 128 2.64 -0.06 -0.48
CA GLN A 128 2.81 1.27 -1.05
C GLN A 128 4.05 1.32 -1.94
N PHE A 129 5.11 0.67 -1.52
CA PHE A 129 6.31 0.52 -2.34
C PHE A 129 6.05 -0.44 -3.50
N HIS A 130 6.95 -0.41 -4.47
CA HIS A 130 6.93 -1.30 -5.62
C HIS A 130 7.90 -2.47 -5.40
N PRO A 131 7.43 -3.66 -5.03
CA PRO A 131 8.33 -4.81 -4.84
C PRO A 131 9.09 -5.14 -6.12
N GLU A 132 8.44 -5.00 -7.28
CA GLU A 132 9.06 -5.27 -8.58
C GLU A 132 10.22 -4.33 -8.90
N LYS A 133 10.32 -3.19 -8.19
CA LYS A 133 11.39 -2.20 -8.34
C LYS A 133 12.33 -2.15 -7.14
N SER A 134 12.19 -3.07 -6.21
CA SER A 134 12.87 -3.03 -4.91
C SER A 134 13.99 -4.06 -4.78
N GLY A 135 14.54 -4.53 -5.90
CA GLY A 135 15.70 -5.42 -5.91
C GLY A 135 15.44 -6.74 -5.17
N ARG A 136 16.43 -7.22 -4.44
CA ARG A 136 16.35 -8.51 -3.74
C ARG A 136 15.28 -8.53 -2.65
N ALA A 137 15.13 -7.43 -1.92
CA ALA A 137 14.12 -7.35 -0.87
C ALA A 137 12.72 -7.45 -1.48
N GLY A 138 12.47 -6.75 -2.59
CA GLY A 138 11.21 -6.83 -3.30
C GLY A 138 10.93 -8.22 -3.87
N GLU A 139 11.95 -8.86 -4.43
CA GLU A 139 11.83 -10.25 -4.90
C GLU A 139 11.46 -11.19 -3.76
N ARG A 140 12.06 -11.02 -2.59
CA ARG A 140 11.74 -11.81 -1.41
C ARG A 140 10.28 -11.65 -1.01
N ILE A 141 9.78 -10.42 -1.02
CA ILE A 141 8.37 -10.13 -0.70
C ILE A 141 7.44 -10.85 -1.69
N LEU A 142 7.73 -10.76 -2.98
CA LEU A 142 6.92 -11.44 -4.00
C LEU A 142 6.95 -12.95 -3.83
N ARG A 143 8.12 -13.53 -3.53
CA ARG A 143 8.24 -14.97 -3.25
C ARG A 143 7.45 -15.36 -2.00
N ASN A 144 7.51 -14.56 -0.95
CA ASN A 144 6.74 -14.81 0.26
C ASN A 144 5.24 -14.78 -0.03
N PHE A 145 4.79 -13.83 -0.84
CA PHE A 145 3.39 -13.74 -1.23
C PHE A 145 2.93 -15.02 -1.94
N LEU A 146 3.75 -15.55 -2.83
CA LEU A 146 3.40 -16.76 -3.58
C LEU A 146 3.30 -18.02 -2.69
N LYS A 147 3.78 -17.94 -1.46
CA LYS A 147 3.71 -19.05 -0.49
C LYS A 147 2.52 -18.94 0.46
N LEU A 148 1.76 -17.89 0.39
CA LEU A 148 0.62 -17.66 1.28
C LEU A 148 -0.60 -18.51 0.96
#